data_4ea8be94b897398c01233e0c8346fc24
#
_entry.id   4ea8be94b897398c01233e0c8346fc24
#
_cell.length_a   1.000
_cell.length_b   1.000
_cell.length_c   1.000
_cell.angle_alpha   90.00
_cell.angle_beta   90.00
_cell.angle_gamma   90.00
#
_symmetry.space_group_name_H-M   'P 1'
#
loop_
_entity.id
_entity.type
_entity.pdbx_description
1 polymer ?
#
loop_
_entity_poly.entity_id
_entity_poly.type
_entity_poly.pdbx_seq_one_letter_code
_entity_poly.pdbx_strand_id
1 'polypeptide(L)'
;LLAITLLAIALGLVISWLIVRQLTQPLAQAVRIAERIGAGDMTEQPRQPRSDEFGQLLDALERTRGSLRDLIGRISAITGQLASAAQELSTVTEQTSAGIQSQRLETDQVATAMHEMAATVQEVARNADEASSAAQHADRQAAQGDIVVQRALAQIDRLSSQVGLSAEAMAQLNRETAGISTVLTVINGIAEQTNLLALNAAIEAARAGDAGRGFAVVADEVRSLAQRTQQSTAQIEELIGNLQKGALHASSLMDSSRGLADETVSLARDVGEELQAITRTISTIQAMNLQIATASEEQSSVAEDINRSVLSVRDVADQSAAAAQQTAASTVQLARLGGELQALAARFRV
;
A
#
# COMPACT_ATOMS: atom_id res chain seq x y z
N LEU A 1 -14.17 -100.14 -92.41
CA LEU A 1 -13.86 -100.11 -90.96
C LEU A 1 -12.77 -99.09 -90.63
N LEU A 2 -11.62 -99.10 -91.31
CA LEU A 2 -10.53 -98.14 -91.02
C LEU A 2 -10.95 -96.62 -91.06
N ALA A 3 -11.80 -96.24 -92.00
CA ALA A 3 -12.27 -94.85 -92.12
C ALA A 3 -13.18 -94.43 -90.94
N ILE A 4 -14.01 -95.32 -90.39
CA ILE A 4 -14.91 -95.09 -89.27
C ILE A 4 -14.11 -94.92 -87.97
N THR A 5 -13.02 -95.80 -87.82
CA THR A 5 -12.16 -95.70 -86.64
C THR A 5 -11.29 -94.42 -86.61
N LEU A 6 -10.78 -93.98 -87.78
CA LEU A 6 -10.08 -92.71 -87.93
C LEU A 6 -11.00 -91.48 -87.63
N LEU A 7 -12.25 -91.57 -88.11
CA LEU A 7 -13.26 -90.50 -87.85
C LEU A 7 -13.64 -90.42 -86.35
N ALA A 8 -13.80 -91.59 -85.71
CA ALA A 8 -14.07 -91.65 -84.26
C ALA A 8 -12.90 -91.11 -83.42
N ILE A 9 -11.66 -91.44 -83.81
CA ILE A 9 -10.46 -90.88 -83.15
C ILE A 9 -10.35 -89.41 -83.38
N ALA A 10 -10.56 -88.93 -84.62
CA ALA A 10 -10.57 -87.47 -84.91
C ALA A 10 -11.67 -86.72 -84.11
N LEU A 11 -12.90 -87.26 -84.03
CA LEU A 11 -13.99 -86.72 -83.25
C LEU A 11 -13.67 -86.71 -81.76
N GLY A 12 -13.08 -87.82 -81.22
CA GLY A 12 -12.62 -87.93 -79.86
C GLY A 12 -11.56 -86.85 -79.52
N LEU A 13 -10.57 -86.66 -80.43
CA LEU A 13 -9.55 -85.60 -80.26
C LEU A 13 -10.15 -84.20 -80.31
N VAL A 14 -11.12 -83.89 -81.18
CA VAL A 14 -11.82 -82.65 -81.26
C VAL A 14 -12.67 -82.37 -80.01
N ILE A 15 -13.44 -83.37 -79.53
CA ILE A 15 -14.17 -83.29 -78.28
C ILE A 15 -13.23 -83.05 -77.05
N SER A 16 -12.16 -83.84 -76.98
CA SER A 16 -11.17 -83.64 -75.93
C SER A 16 -10.53 -82.25 -75.96
N TRP A 17 -10.17 -81.76 -77.15
CA TRP A 17 -9.61 -80.46 -77.36
C TRP A 17 -10.64 -79.37 -76.97
N LEU A 18 -11.93 -79.53 -77.32
CA LEU A 18 -13.02 -78.60 -76.94
C LEU A 18 -13.24 -78.61 -75.43
N ILE A 19 -13.26 -79.82 -74.77
CA ILE A 19 -13.39 -79.85 -73.31
C ILE A 19 -12.21 -79.12 -72.59
N VAL A 20 -10.98 -79.42 -73.03
CA VAL A 20 -9.81 -78.76 -72.48
C VAL A 20 -9.88 -77.27 -72.69
N ARG A 21 -10.26 -76.80 -73.89
CA ARG A 21 -10.31 -75.34 -74.19
C ARG A 21 -11.48 -74.61 -73.55
N GLN A 22 -12.66 -75.22 -73.44
CA GLN A 22 -13.86 -74.63 -73.00
C GLN A 22 -14.16 -74.80 -71.50
N LEU A 23 -13.66 -75.91 -70.88
CA LEU A 23 -13.91 -76.18 -69.46
C LEU A 23 -12.65 -76.12 -68.59
N THR A 24 -11.58 -76.84 -68.97
CA THR A 24 -10.41 -77.02 -68.12
C THR A 24 -9.53 -75.80 -68.05
N GLN A 25 -9.33 -75.05 -69.15
CA GLN A 25 -8.52 -73.83 -69.16
C GLN A 25 -9.11 -72.73 -68.36
N PRO A 26 -10.47 -72.35 -68.53
CA PRO A 26 -11.07 -71.32 -67.71
C PRO A 26 -11.13 -71.63 -66.23
N LEU A 27 -11.39 -72.91 -65.87
CA LEU A 27 -11.36 -73.38 -64.46
C LEU A 27 -9.95 -73.23 -63.86
N ALA A 28 -8.92 -73.61 -64.58
CA ALA A 28 -7.51 -73.46 -64.14
C ALA A 28 -7.15 -71.99 -64.04
N GLN A 29 -7.73 -71.09 -64.87
CA GLN A 29 -7.54 -69.62 -64.73
C GLN A 29 -8.25 -69.07 -63.52
N ALA A 30 -9.49 -69.50 -63.21
CA ALA A 30 -10.19 -69.10 -61.99
C ALA A 30 -9.48 -69.51 -60.74
N VAL A 31 -8.96 -70.80 -60.69
CA VAL A 31 -8.16 -71.26 -59.56
C VAL A 31 -6.87 -70.46 -59.41
N ARG A 32 -6.15 -70.15 -60.47
CA ARG A 32 -4.92 -69.33 -60.40
C ARG A 32 -5.23 -67.89 -59.86
N ILE A 33 -6.37 -67.25 -60.30
CA ILE A 33 -6.76 -65.97 -59.78
C ILE A 33 -7.06 -66.07 -58.29
N ALA A 34 -7.84 -67.10 -57.89
CA ALA A 34 -8.14 -67.32 -56.47
C ALA A 34 -6.90 -67.54 -55.60
N GLU A 35 -5.94 -68.39 -56.10
CA GLU A 35 -4.65 -68.65 -55.44
C GLU A 35 -3.81 -67.35 -55.28
N ARG A 36 -3.76 -66.53 -56.32
CA ARG A 36 -3.07 -65.24 -56.25
C ARG A 36 -3.72 -64.30 -55.27
N ILE A 37 -5.05 -64.18 -55.29
CA ILE A 37 -5.77 -63.42 -54.28
C ILE A 37 -5.43 -63.93 -52.88
N GLY A 38 -5.46 -65.23 -52.66
CA GLY A 38 -5.09 -65.82 -51.38
C GLY A 38 -3.61 -65.62 -51.00
N ALA A 39 -2.70 -65.51 -51.97
CA ALA A 39 -1.31 -65.13 -51.76
C ALA A 39 -1.05 -63.65 -51.56
N GLY A 40 -2.11 -62.80 -51.62
CA GLY A 40 -2.01 -61.37 -51.44
C GLY A 40 -1.63 -60.57 -52.70
N ASP A 41 -1.58 -61.25 -53.89
CA ASP A 41 -1.30 -60.54 -55.16
C ASP A 41 -2.60 -60.02 -55.76
N MET A 42 -2.86 -58.74 -55.63
CA MET A 42 -4.05 -58.03 -56.13
C MET A 42 -3.76 -57.31 -57.43
N THR A 43 -2.62 -57.54 -58.09
CA THR A 43 -2.28 -56.89 -59.37
C THR A 43 -3.24 -57.31 -60.50
N GLU A 44 -3.57 -56.38 -61.39
CA GLU A 44 -4.49 -56.60 -62.47
C GLU A 44 -3.91 -57.53 -63.53
N GLN A 45 -4.76 -58.39 -64.06
CA GLN A 45 -4.35 -59.34 -65.15
C GLN A 45 -5.15 -59.12 -66.39
N PRO A 46 -4.49 -59.19 -67.56
CA PRO A 46 -5.20 -59.20 -68.82
C PRO A 46 -6.08 -60.45 -68.94
N ARG A 47 -7.34 -60.29 -69.21
CA ARG A 47 -8.27 -61.43 -69.44
C ARG A 47 -8.93 -61.34 -70.78
N GLN A 48 -9.36 -62.43 -71.30
CA GLN A 48 -10.21 -62.52 -72.48
C GLN A 48 -11.68 -62.43 -72.02
N PRO A 49 -12.52 -61.58 -72.62
CA PRO A 49 -13.94 -61.49 -72.29
C PRO A 49 -14.65 -62.79 -72.72
N ARG A 50 -15.52 -63.28 -71.82
CA ARG A 50 -16.35 -64.48 -72.05
C ARG A 50 -17.78 -64.12 -71.57
N SER A 51 -18.77 -64.71 -72.33
CA SER A 51 -20.19 -64.47 -72.03
C SER A 51 -20.91 -65.72 -71.43
N ASP A 52 -20.15 -66.74 -71.03
CA ASP A 52 -20.67 -67.93 -70.39
C ASP A 52 -20.55 -67.92 -68.87
N GLU A 53 -20.92 -69.03 -68.19
CA GLU A 53 -20.90 -69.17 -66.72
C GLU A 53 -19.47 -69.00 -66.15
N PHE A 54 -18.42 -69.42 -66.90
CA PHE A 54 -17.05 -69.13 -66.51
C PHE A 54 -16.67 -67.66 -66.59
N GLY A 55 -17.24 -66.96 -67.59
CA GLY A 55 -17.10 -65.54 -67.67
C GLY A 55 -17.68 -64.84 -66.43
N GLN A 56 -18.87 -65.24 -65.99
CA GLN A 56 -19.49 -64.75 -64.76
C GLN A 56 -18.69 -64.99 -63.50
N LEU A 57 -18.11 -66.21 -63.38
CA LEU A 57 -17.20 -66.64 -62.29
C LEU A 57 -15.94 -65.79 -62.27
N LEU A 58 -15.28 -65.60 -63.40
CA LEU A 58 -14.08 -64.77 -63.53
C LEU A 58 -14.37 -63.30 -63.21
N ASP A 59 -15.54 -62.76 -63.63
CA ASP A 59 -16.02 -61.36 -63.28
C ASP A 59 -16.28 -61.23 -61.79
N ALA A 60 -16.83 -62.24 -61.12
CA ALA A 60 -17.03 -62.23 -59.65
C ALA A 60 -15.70 -62.24 -58.91
N LEU A 61 -14.73 -63.06 -59.29
CA LEU A 61 -13.39 -63.05 -58.73
C LEU A 61 -12.67 -61.72 -58.91
N GLU A 62 -12.79 -61.15 -60.12
CA GLU A 62 -12.20 -59.86 -60.43
C GLU A 62 -12.81 -58.71 -59.58
N ARG A 63 -14.14 -58.67 -59.42
CA ARG A 63 -14.81 -57.72 -58.49
C ARG A 63 -14.31 -57.92 -57.07
N THR A 64 -14.19 -59.14 -56.59
CA THR A 64 -13.63 -59.48 -55.27
C THR A 64 -12.19 -58.98 -55.15
N ARG A 65 -11.35 -59.22 -56.14
CA ARG A 65 -9.95 -58.73 -56.17
C ARG A 65 -9.89 -57.19 -56.11
N GLY A 66 -10.74 -56.50 -56.97
CA GLY A 66 -10.81 -55.04 -56.98
C GLY A 66 -11.25 -54.48 -55.65
N SER A 67 -12.29 -55.05 -55.03
CA SER A 67 -12.74 -54.67 -53.69
C SER A 67 -11.68 -54.83 -52.60
N LEU A 68 -10.96 -55.92 -52.59
CA LEU A 68 -9.83 -56.21 -51.68
C LEU A 68 -8.69 -55.21 -51.91
N ARG A 69 -8.35 -54.91 -53.18
CA ARG A 69 -7.33 -53.96 -53.55
C ARG A 69 -7.66 -52.58 -52.98
N ASP A 70 -8.91 -52.08 -53.19
CA ASP A 70 -9.38 -50.78 -52.67
C ASP A 70 -9.31 -50.79 -51.15
N LEU A 71 -9.75 -51.84 -50.48
CA LEU A 71 -9.71 -52.00 -49.03
C LEU A 71 -8.30 -51.89 -48.49
N ILE A 72 -7.33 -52.59 -49.08
CA ILE A 72 -5.91 -52.57 -48.69
C ILE A 72 -5.32 -51.19 -48.96
N GLY A 73 -5.66 -50.54 -50.10
CA GLY A 73 -5.24 -49.16 -50.39
C GLY A 73 -5.73 -48.17 -49.34
N ARG A 74 -7.00 -48.30 -48.93
CA ARG A 74 -7.57 -47.47 -47.86
C ARG A 74 -6.93 -47.73 -46.52
N ILE A 75 -6.68 -48.98 -46.15
CA ILE A 75 -5.94 -49.34 -44.91
C ILE A 75 -4.56 -48.68 -44.93
N SER A 76 -3.82 -48.77 -46.02
CA SER A 76 -2.49 -48.16 -46.15
C SER A 76 -2.54 -46.62 -45.99
N ALA A 77 -3.54 -45.98 -46.59
CA ALA A 77 -3.72 -44.53 -46.42
C ALA A 77 -4.05 -44.15 -44.98
N ILE A 78 -4.97 -44.87 -44.32
CA ILE A 78 -5.36 -44.61 -42.92
C ILE A 78 -4.18 -44.86 -41.97
N THR A 79 -3.37 -45.87 -42.17
CA THR A 79 -2.18 -46.13 -41.35
C THR A 79 -1.12 -45.05 -41.52
N GLY A 80 -0.95 -44.48 -42.71
CA GLY A 80 -0.12 -43.30 -42.94
C GLY A 80 -0.61 -42.08 -42.18
N GLN A 81 -1.90 -41.82 -42.18
CA GLN A 81 -2.52 -40.75 -41.39
C GLN A 81 -2.37 -40.97 -39.88
N LEU A 82 -2.54 -42.24 -39.43
CA LEU A 82 -2.37 -42.59 -38.01
C LEU A 82 -0.91 -42.37 -37.54
N ALA A 83 0.08 -42.69 -38.36
CA ALA A 83 1.49 -42.45 -38.06
C ALA A 83 1.77 -40.94 -37.94
N SER A 84 1.25 -40.13 -38.86
CA SER A 84 1.37 -38.64 -38.77
C SER A 84 0.69 -38.07 -37.56
N ALA A 85 -0.52 -38.53 -37.24
CA ALA A 85 -1.26 -38.05 -36.03
C ALA A 85 -0.56 -38.46 -34.73
N ALA A 86 0.03 -39.68 -34.68
CA ALA A 86 0.82 -40.09 -33.54
C ALA A 86 2.08 -39.24 -33.37
N GLN A 87 2.76 -38.88 -34.46
CA GLN A 87 3.92 -37.98 -34.39
C GLN A 87 3.55 -36.57 -33.90
N GLU A 88 2.45 -36.04 -34.41
CA GLU A 88 1.94 -34.72 -33.96
C GLU A 88 1.55 -34.76 -32.48
N LEU A 89 0.84 -35.80 -32.04
CA LEU A 89 0.46 -35.99 -30.65
C LEU A 89 1.68 -36.11 -29.71
N SER A 90 2.77 -36.79 -30.18
CA SER A 90 4.04 -36.81 -29.43
C SER A 90 4.61 -35.44 -29.23
N THR A 91 4.64 -34.58 -30.27
CA THR A 91 5.15 -33.20 -30.19
C THR A 91 4.31 -32.34 -29.25
N VAL A 92 2.98 -32.44 -29.36
CA VAL A 92 2.06 -31.72 -28.46
C VAL A 92 2.24 -32.15 -27.00
N THR A 93 2.45 -33.46 -26.79
CA THR A 93 2.65 -33.99 -25.43
C THR A 93 3.98 -33.55 -24.83
N GLU A 94 5.04 -33.46 -25.62
CA GLU A 94 6.34 -32.91 -25.18
C GLU A 94 6.22 -31.42 -24.82
N GLN A 95 5.54 -30.62 -25.66
CA GLN A 95 5.28 -29.19 -25.38
C GLN A 95 4.44 -29.00 -24.11
N THR A 96 3.41 -29.86 -23.94
CA THR A 96 2.56 -29.86 -22.74
C THR A 96 3.39 -30.16 -21.49
N SER A 97 4.26 -31.15 -21.54
CA SER A 97 5.15 -31.52 -20.43
C SER A 97 6.10 -30.37 -20.07
N ALA A 98 6.71 -29.72 -21.08
CA ALA A 98 7.55 -28.52 -20.85
C ALA A 98 6.76 -27.38 -20.24
N GLY A 99 5.52 -27.11 -20.71
CA GLY A 99 4.63 -26.12 -20.15
C GLY A 99 4.28 -26.37 -18.67
N ILE A 100 4.00 -27.63 -18.33
CA ILE A 100 3.73 -28.05 -16.94
C ILE A 100 4.95 -27.82 -16.04
N GLN A 101 6.17 -28.10 -16.54
CA GLN A 101 7.39 -27.85 -15.78
C GLN A 101 7.60 -26.34 -15.50
N SER A 102 7.36 -25.48 -16.50
CA SER A 102 7.40 -24.02 -16.30
C SER A 102 6.33 -23.57 -15.30
N GLN A 103 5.12 -24.08 -15.41
CA GLN A 103 4.02 -23.76 -14.48
C GLN A 103 4.37 -24.15 -13.04
N ARG A 104 5.03 -25.27 -12.80
CA ARG A 104 5.50 -25.66 -11.47
C ARG A 104 6.50 -24.65 -10.90
N LEU A 105 7.49 -24.24 -11.71
CA LEU A 105 8.49 -23.25 -11.29
C LEU A 105 7.84 -21.90 -10.93
N GLU A 106 6.92 -21.44 -11.77
CA GLU A 106 6.19 -20.19 -11.51
C GLU A 106 5.31 -20.31 -10.25
N THR A 107 4.66 -21.47 -10.05
CA THR A 107 3.84 -21.74 -8.86
C THR A 107 4.68 -21.73 -7.58
N ASP A 108 5.87 -22.32 -7.59
CA ASP A 108 6.81 -22.30 -6.45
C ASP A 108 7.33 -20.88 -6.17
N GLN A 109 7.56 -20.06 -7.20
CA GLN A 109 7.90 -18.63 -7.02
C GLN A 109 6.76 -17.84 -6.40
N VAL A 110 5.51 -18.05 -6.86
CA VAL A 110 4.33 -17.41 -6.28
C VAL A 110 4.16 -17.84 -4.82
N ALA A 111 4.35 -19.13 -4.48
CA ALA A 111 4.29 -19.59 -3.10
C ALA A 111 5.31 -18.88 -2.21
N THR A 112 6.55 -18.70 -2.68
CA THR A 112 7.59 -17.96 -1.97
C THR A 112 7.20 -16.51 -1.75
N ALA A 113 6.72 -15.82 -2.80
CA ALA A 113 6.26 -14.44 -2.72
C ALA A 113 5.06 -14.27 -1.75
N MET A 114 4.17 -15.26 -1.67
CA MET A 114 3.06 -15.25 -0.72
C MET A 114 3.52 -15.40 0.73
N HIS A 115 4.56 -16.20 1.00
CA HIS A 115 5.16 -16.27 2.32
C HIS A 115 5.82 -14.95 2.75
N GLU A 116 6.54 -14.30 1.84
CA GLU A 116 7.13 -12.97 2.08
C GLU A 116 6.04 -11.92 2.30
N MET A 117 4.96 -11.97 1.50
CA MET A 117 3.81 -11.09 1.67
C MET A 117 3.17 -11.26 3.04
N ALA A 118 2.92 -12.49 3.49
CA ALA A 118 2.33 -12.75 4.81
C ALA A 118 3.21 -12.19 5.95
N ALA A 119 4.53 -12.36 5.87
CA ALA A 119 5.47 -11.78 6.82
C ALA A 119 5.44 -10.25 6.82
N THR A 120 5.42 -9.62 5.63
CA THR A 120 5.35 -8.17 5.48
C THR A 120 4.03 -7.61 6.04
N VAL A 121 2.90 -8.26 5.77
CA VAL A 121 1.58 -7.85 6.29
C VAL A 121 1.55 -7.90 7.81
N GLN A 122 2.13 -8.93 8.43
CA GLN A 122 2.26 -9.02 9.89
C GLN A 122 3.15 -7.91 10.46
N GLU A 123 4.23 -7.56 9.77
CA GLU A 123 5.08 -6.43 10.17
C GLU A 123 4.35 -5.09 10.06
N VAL A 124 3.56 -4.86 8.99
CA VAL A 124 2.74 -3.65 8.84
C VAL A 124 1.70 -3.55 9.96
N ALA A 125 1.03 -4.65 10.31
CA ALA A 125 0.06 -4.66 11.42
C ALA A 125 0.73 -4.31 12.77
N ARG A 126 1.91 -4.87 13.05
CA ARG A 126 2.69 -4.53 14.25
C ARG A 126 3.11 -3.07 14.29
N ASN A 127 3.61 -2.55 13.16
CA ASN A 127 4.01 -1.15 13.06
C ASN A 127 2.82 -0.19 13.26
N ALA A 128 1.63 -0.55 12.79
CA ALA A 128 0.40 0.22 13.04
C ALA A 128 0.02 0.22 14.52
N ASP A 129 0.17 -0.90 15.22
CA ASP A 129 -0.07 -0.98 16.69
C ASP A 129 0.94 -0.16 17.48
N GLU A 130 2.23 -0.22 17.13
CA GLU A 130 3.28 0.61 17.72
C GLU A 130 3.03 2.11 17.49
N ALA A 131 2.63 2.50 16.25
CA ALA A 131 2.27 3.87 15.92
C ALA A 131 1.03 4.34 16.66
N SER A 132 0.04 3.47 16.87
CA SER A 132 -1.16 3.76 17.68
C SER A 132 -0.78 4.01 19.16
N SER A 133 0.11 3.21 19.73
CA SER A 133 0.63 3.39 21.07
C SER A 133 1.40 4.70 21.22
N ALA A 134 2.26 5.05 20.25
CA ALA A 134 2.98 6.32 20.22
C ALA A 134 2.02 7.52 20.12
N ALA A 135 0.98 7.43 19.29
CA ALA A 135 -0.06 8.44 19.17
C ALA A 135 -0.81 8.64 20.50
N GLN A 136 -1.18 7.57 21.22
CA GLN A 136 -1.79 7.66 22.55
C GLN A 136 -0.86 8.33 23.57
N HIS A 137 0.44 8.09 23.49
CA HIS A 137 1.41 8.76 24.34
C HIS A 137 1.50 10.26 24.03
N ALA A 138 1.53 10.63 22.74
CA ALA A 138 1.55 12.01 22.30
C ALA A 138 0.27 12.77 22.71
N ASP A 139 -0.90 12.11 22.64
CA ASP A 139 -2.18 12.67 23.09
C ASP A 139 -2.13 13.04 24.59
N ARG A 140 -1.64 12.12 25.42
CA ARG A 140 -1.47 12.37 26.86
C ARG A 140 -0.51 13.50 27.14
N GLN A 141 0.56 13.63 26.36
CA GLN A 141 1.52 14.73 26.50
C GLN A 141 0.91 16.07 26.07
N ALA A 142 0.13 16.12 25.00
CA ALA A 142 -0.58 17.32 24.56
C ALA A 142 -1.62 17.76 25.60
N ALA A 143 -2.41 16.83 26.13
CA ALA A 143 -3.36 17.11 27.22
C ALA A 143 -2.67 17.64 28.48
N GLN A 144 -1.51 17.06 28.86
CA GLN A 144 -0.72 17.55 29.99
C GLN A 144 -0.15 18.95 29.70
N GLY A 145 0.26 19.22 28.46
CA GLY A 145 0.68 20.55 28.00
C GLY A 145 -0.43 21.60 28.17
N ASP A 146 -1.67 21.26 27.76
CA ASP A 146 -2.82 22.14 27.91
C ASP A 146 -3.08 22.49 29.39
N ILE A 147 -2.99 21.52 30.30
CA ILE A 147 -3.12 21.77 31.75
C ILE A 147 -2.04 22.75 32.24
N VAL A 148 -0.82 22.65 31.74
CA VAL A 148 0.27 23.58 32.10
C VAL A 148 -0.02 24.99 31.58
N VAL A 149 -0.51 25.11 30.34
CA VAL A 149 -0.91 26.41 29.75
C VAL A 149 -2.04 27.05 30.55
N GLN A 150 -3.08 26.31 30.91
CA GLN A 150 -4.18 26.80 31.72
C GLN A 150 -3.70 27.28 33.10
N ARG A 151 -2.76 26.58 33.73
CA ARG A 151 -2.14 27.03 34.99
C ARG A 151 -1.32 28.30 34.79
N ALA A 152 -0.58 28.43 33.70
CA ALA A 152 0.19 29.63 33.38
C ALA A 152 -0.73 30.82 33.19
N LEU A 153 -1.84 30.68 32.44
CA LEU A 153 -2.86 31.72 32.29
C LEU A 153 -3.42 32.21 33.64
N ALA A 154 -3.77 31.27 34.53
CA ALA A 154 -4.25 31.60 35.87
C ALA A 154 -3.21 32.34 36.73
N GLN A 155 -1.92 32.04 36.59
CA GLN A 155 -0.85 32.74 37.29
C GLN A 155 -0.61 34.15 36.73
N ILE A 156 -0.66 34.29 35.39
CA ILE A 156 -0.51 35.60 34.76
C ILE A 156 -1.69 36.51 35.11
N ASP A 157 -2.92 36.02 35.20
CA ASP A 157 -4.09 36.75 35.64
C ASP A 157 -3.91 37.28 37.07
N ARG A 158 -3.41 36.43 37.98
CA ARG A 158 -3.03 36.82 39.35
C ARG A 158 -1.94 37.88 39.37
N LEU A 159 -0.92 37.74 38.50
CA LEU A 159 0.15 38.73 38.39
C LEU A 159 -0.39 40.05 37.89
N SER A 160 -1.23 40.08 36.87
CA SER A 160 -1.87 41.28 36.35
C SER A 160 -2.70 41.99 37.42
N SER A 161 -3.47 41.24 38.21
CA SER A 161 -4.23 41.77 39.35
C SER A 161 -3.32 42.42 40.40
N GLN A 162 -2.19 41.74 40.77
CA GLN A 162 -1.24 42.25 41.76
C GLN A 162 -0.51 43.51 41.29
N VAL A 163 -0.17 43.58 39.99
CA VAL A 163 0.41 44.77 39.35
C VAL A 163 -0.59 45.91 39.38
N GLY A 164 -1.88 45.64 39.13
CA GLY A 164 -2.95 46.62 39.23
C GLY A 164 -3.06 47.21 40.65
N LEU A 165 -3.08 46.37 41.69
CA LEU A 165 -3.10 46.81 43.08
C LEU A 165 -1.85 47.66 43.46
N SER A 166 -0.69 47.26 42.93
CA SER A 166 0.56 48.02 43.16
C SER A 166 0.52 49.40 42.48
N ALA A 167 -0.04 49.51 41.28
CA ALA A 167 -0.23 50.75 40.56
C ALA A 167 -1.18 51.70 41.32
N GLU A 168 -2.28 51.17 41.89
CA GLU A 168 -3.19 51.94 42.74
C GLU A 168 -2.50 52.45 43.98
N ALA A 169 -1.68 51.69 44.66
CA ALA A 169 -0.89 52.06 45.80
C ALA A 169 0.11 53.19 45.48
N MET A 170 0.78 53.13 44.30
CA MET A 170 1.67 54.21 43.85
C MET A 170 0.91 55.47 43.51
N ALA A 171 -0.26 55.39 42.91
CA ALA A 171 -1.11 56.52 42.67
C ALA A 171 -1.62 57.21 44.01
N GLN A 172 -1.90 56.40 45.03
CA GLN A 172 -2.25 56.86 46.34
C GLN A 172 -1.08 57.62 47.01
N LEU A 173 0.14 56.99 46.98
CA LEU A 173 1.36 57.61 47.50
C LEU A 173 1.67 58.91 46.82
N ASN A 174 1.47 59.01 45.50
CA ASN A 174 1.63 60.28 44.78
C ASN A 174 0.62 61.40 45.26
N ARG A 175 -0.63 61.06 45.54
CA ARG A 175 -1.62 61.95 46.07
C ARG A 175 -1.26 62.43 47.49
N GLU A 176 -0.81 61.55 48.35
CA GLU A 176 -0.41 61.84 49.73
C GLU A 176 0.83 62.75 49.76
N THR A 177 1.83 62.47 48.96
CA THR A 177 3.03 63.34 48.88
C THR A 177 2.72 64.71 48.29
N ALA A 178 1.75 64.84 47.36
CA ALA A 178 1.28 66.10 46.88
C ALA A 178 0.58 66.95 48.04
N GLY A 179 -0.19 66.22 48.87
CA GLY A 179 -0.78 66.87 50.09
C GLY A 179 0.29 67.40 51.04
N ILE A 180 1.37 66.62 51.29
CA ILE A 180 2.50 67.01 52.11
C ILE A 180 3.19 68.24 51.52
N SER A 181 3.41 68.31 50.22
CA SER A 181 4.00 69.48 49.52
C SER A 181 3.19 70.76 49.78
N THR A 182 1.86 70.61 49.73
CA THR A 182 0.97 71.76 50.04
C THR A 182 1.15 72.24 51.49
N VAL A 183 1.25 71.35 52.46
CA VAL A 183 1.49 71.66 53.86
C VAL A 183 2.86 72.33 54.06
N LEU A 184 3.90 71.80 53.36
CA LEU A 184 5.24 72.45 53.43
C LEU A 184 5.23 73.88 52.89
N THR A 185 4.50 74.13 51.82
CA THR A 185 4.34 75.51 51.29
C THR A 185 3.75 76.45 52.33
N VAL A 186 2.73 75.96 53.07
CA VAL A 186 2.12 76.78 54.18
C VAL A 186 3.12 76.95 55.28
N ILE A 187 3.87 75.92 55.73
CA ILE A 187 4.89 76.02 56.81
C ILE A 187 5.99 77.02 56.41
N ASN A 188 6.46 76.92 55.15
CA ASN A 188 7.47 77.86 54.63
C ASN A 188 6.97 79.34 54.62
N GLY A 189 5.75 79.51 54.22
CA GLY A 189 5.08 80.84 54.29
C GLY A 189 4.95 81.39 55.71
N ILE A 190 4.61 80.57 56.72
CA ILE A 190 4.58 80.93 58.14
C ILE A 190 5.99 81.27 58.62
N ALA A 191 7.01 80.46 58.25
CA ALA A 191 8.38 80.76 58.63
C ALA A 191 8.91 82.03 58.01
N GLU A 192 8.55 82.37 56.79
CA GLU A 192 8.88 83.62 56.12
C GLU A 192 8.23 84.82 56.82
N GLN A 193 6.94 84.72 57.14
CA GLN A 193 6.25 85.73 57.92
C GLN A 193 6.85 85.94 59.32
N THR A 194 7.21 84.85 59.97
CA THR A 194 7.86 84.82 61.26
C THR A 194 9.23 85.52 61.23
N ASN A 195 10.01 85.21 60.17
CA ASN A 195 11.32 85.84 59.92
C ASN A 195 11.16 87.36 59.73
N LEU A 196 10.14 87.82 58.96
CA LEU A 196 9.84 89.23 58.76
C LEU A 196 9.32 89.94 60.05
N LEU A 197 8.51 89.27 60.86
CA LEU A 197 8.02 89.77 62.16
C LEU A 197 9.20 89.90 63.13
N ALA A 198 10.07 88.93 63.17
CA ALA A 198 11.29 88.93 64.00
C ALA A 198 12.24 90.08 63.59
N LEU A 199 12.43 90.28 62.30
CA LEU A 199 13.22 91.37 61.76
C LEU A 199 12.63 92.72 62.15
N ASN A 200 11.35 92.95 62.07
CA ASN A 200 10.67 94.19 62.51
C ASN A 200 10.82 94.37 63.99
N ALA A 201 10.68 93.34 64.81
CA ALA A 201 10.89 93.40 66.27
C ALA A 201 12.32 93.73 66.63
N ALA A 202 13.30 93.19 65.92
CA ALA A 202 14.75 93.46 66.11
C ALA A 202 15.04 94.95 65.77
N ILE A 203 14.43 95.45 64.70
CA ILE A 203 14.56 96.92 64.34
C ILE A 203 13.99 97.77 65.41
N GLU A 204 12.82 97.49 65.94
CA GLU A 204 12.16 98.32 66.97
C GLU A 204 12.85 98.21 68.33
N ALA A 205 13.39 97.04 68.66
CA ALA A 205 14.23 96.83 69.84
C ALA A 205 15.57 97.60 69.77
N ALA A 206 16.16 97.71 68.61
CA ALA A 206 17.34 98.58 68.39
C ALA A 206 16.97 100.04 68.49
N ARG A 207 15.77 100.42 68.12
CA ARG A 207 15.26 101.84 68.24
C ARG A 207 14.96 102.26 69.66
N ALA A 208 14.65 101.29 70.57
CA ALA A 208 14.39 101.57 72.01
C ALA A 208 15.71 101.67 72.83
N GLY A 209 16.86 101.56 72.23
CA GLY A 209 18.16 101.71 72.93
C GLY A 209 18.40 100.67 74.02
N ASP A 210 18.91 101.09 75.16
CA ASP A 210 19.22 100.20 76.29
C ASP A 210 18.01 99.45 76.88
N ALA A 211 16.78 100.07 76.77
CA ALA A 211 15.55 99.44 77.22
C ALA A 211 15.10 98.23 76.29
N GLY A 212 15.58 98.20 75.08
CA GLY A 212 15.23 97.17 74.13
C GLY A 212 16.18 95.99 74.07
N ARG A 213 17.31 95.94 74.76
CA ARG A 213 18.36 94.89 74.62
C ARG A 213 17.85 93.47 74.81
N GLY A 214 16.96 93.26 75.84
CA GLY A 214 16.39 91.88 76.04
C GLY A 214 15.47 91.46 74.93
N PHE A 215 14.67 92.40 74.33
CA PHE A 215 13.80 92.14 73.21
C PHE A 215 14.59 91.89 71.88
N ALA A 216 15.71 92.58 71.69
CA ALA A 216 16.59 92.35 70.54
C ALA A 216 17.15 90.91 70.49
N VAL A 217 17.63 90.34 71.64
CA VAL A 217 18.10 88.96 71.73
C VAL A 217 17.02 87.93 71.42
N VAL A 218 15.78 88.14 71.90
CA VAL A 218 14.64 87.30 71.61
C VAL A 218 14.27 87.35 70.11
N ALA A 219 14.28 88.57 69.56
CA ALA A 219 13.98 88.75 68.15
C ALA A 219 15.01 88.04 67.22
N ASP A 220 16.27 88.20 67.54
CA ASP A 220 17.34 87.49 66.81
C ASP A 220 17.21 85.98 66.94
N GLU A 221 16.88 85.39 68.08
CA GLU A 221 16.65 83.98 68.28
C GLU A 221 15.44 83.47 67.50
N VAL A 222 14.30 84.19 67.51
CA VAL A 222 13.10 83.91 66.70
C VAL A 222 13.44 83.95 65.21
N ARG A 223 14.21 84.98 64.81
CA ARG A 223 14.67 85.08 63.42
C ARG A 223 15.55 83.90 63.00
N SER A 224 16.53 83.47 63.84
CA SER A 224 17.36 82.32 63.63
C SER A 224 16.56 81.00 63.54
N LEU A 225 15.53 80.83 64.39
CA LEU A 225 14.63 79.71 64.40
C LEU A 225 13.78 79.67 63.11
N ALA A 226 13.27 80.85 62.66
CA ALA A 226 12.54 80.96 61.41
C ALA A 226 13.39 80.55 60.17
N GLN A 227 14.62 81.00 60.10
CA GLN A 227 15.57 80.61 59.05
C GLN A 227 15.88 79.14 59.08
N ARG A 228 16.11 78.56 60.24
CA ARG A 228 16.31 77.07 60.39
C ARG A 228 15.05 76.32 59.97
N THR A 229 13.85 76.84 60.27
CA THR A 229 12.61 76.19 59.79
C THR A 229 12.50 76.25 58.28
N GLN A 230 12.80 77.40 57.63
CA GLN A 230 12.84 77.48 56.16
C GLN A 230 13.85 76.49 55.53
N GLN A 231 15.05 76.38 56.13
CA GLN A 231 16.05 75.45 55.65
C GLN A 231 15.58 74.00 55.78
N SER A 232 14.92 73.67 56.91
CA SER A 232 14.39 72.29 57.14
C SER A 232 13.23 72.00 56.22
N THR A 233 12.32 72.97 55.97
CA THR A 233 11.20 72.79 54.99
C THR A 233 11.72 72.58 53.56
N ALA A 234 12.72 73.39 53.16
CA ALA A 234 13.35 73.16 51.82
C ALA A 234 13.97 71.80 51.65
N GLN A 235 14.65 71.26 52.68
CA GLN A 235 15.19 69.88 52.66
C GLN A 235 14.08 68.83 52.54
N ILE A 236 12.95 69.03 53.29
CA ILE A 236 11.83 68.10 53.21
C ILE A 236 11.14 68.21 51.86
N GLU A 237 11.00 69.42 51.26
CA GLU A 237 10.43 69.61 49.95
C GLU A 237 11.22 68.91 48.85
N GLU A 238 12.58 68.91 48.93
CA GLU A 238 13.45 68.14 48.04
C GLU A 238 13.21 66.60 48.17
N LEU A 239 13.11 66.11 49.41
CA LEU A 239 12.81 64.70 49.69
C LEU A 239 11.46 64.27 49.15
N ILE A 240 10.41 65.14 49.34
CA ILE A 240 9.08 64.86 48.79
C ILE A 240 9.09 64.89 47.26
N GLY A 241 9.80 65.85 46.64
CA GLY A 241 9.96 65.90 45.20
C GLY A 241 10.63 64.57 44.62
N ASN A 242 11.62 64.06 45.35
CA ASN A 242 12.28 62.79 44.96
C ASN A 242 11.33 61.59 45.16
N LEU A 243 10.51 61.53 46.20
CA LEU A 243 9.47 60.57 46.42
C LEU A 243 8.41 60.59 45.34
N GLN A 244 7.93 61.76 44.93
CA GLN A 244 6.97 61.90 43.81
C GLN A 244 7.53 61.36 42.49
N LYS A 245 8.76 61.72 42.15
CA LYS A 245 9.44 61.24 40.96
C LYS A 245 9.57 59.71 40.99
N GLY A 246 9.94 59.17 42.16
CA GLY A 246 10.05 57.70 42.36
C GLY A 246 8.68 57.02 42.20
N ALA A 247 7.63 57.54 42.76
CA ALA A 247 6.28 56.99 42.63
C ALA A 247 5.74 57.03 41.21
N LEU A 248 5.98 58.12 40.47
CA LEU A 248 5.62 58.21 39.04
C LEU A 248 6.41 57.20 38.17
N HIS A 249 7.72 57.04 38.44
CA HIS A 249 8.51 56.06 37.74
C HIS A 249 8.04 54.63 38.03
N ALA A 250 7.77 54.30 39.27
CA ALA A 250 7.20 53.01 39.66
C ALA A 250 5.85 52.74 38.98
N SER A 251 4.95 53.76 38.94
CA SER A 251 3.67 53.67 38.22
C SER A 251 3.85 53.36 36.72
N SER A 252 4.80 53.99 36.05
CA SER A 252 5.12 53.71 34.62
C SER A 252 5.63 52.29 34.41
N LEU A 253 6.45 51.78 35.33
CA LEU A 253 6.93 50.39 35.29
C LEU A 253 5.79 49.38 35.49
N MET A 254 4.81 49.70 36.36
CA MET A 254 3.61 48.88 36.56
C MET A 254 2.74 48.82 35.29
N ASP A 255 2.53 49.94 34.61
CA ASP A 255 1.79 49.98 33.35
C ASP A 255 2.49 49.15 32.25
N SER A 256 3.81 49.27 32.14
CA SER A 256 4.59 48.44 31.23
C SER A 256 4.48 46.93 31.55
N SER A 257 4.56 46.60 32.86
CA SER A 257 4.41 45.22 33.33
C SER A 257 3.03 44.64 33.04
N ARG A 258 1.99 45.46 33.12
CA ARG A 258 0.62 45.08 32.75
C ARG A 258 0.51 44.78 31.25
N GLY A 259 1.09 45.64 30.40
CA GLY A 259 1.12 45.40 28.94
C GLY A 259 1.83 44.06 28.59
N LEU A 260 2.96 43.76 29.23
CA LEU A 260 3.66 42.48 29.06
C LEU A 260 2.84 41.30 29.55
N ALA A 261 2.09 41.45 30.65
CA ALA A 261 1.20 40.39 31.13
C ALA A 261 0.07 40.10 30.13
N ASP A 262 -0.56 41.13 29.55
CA ASP A 262 -1.62 40.98 28.54
C ASP A 262 -1.09 40.34 27.26
N GLU A 263 0.09 40.71 26.78
CA GLU A 263 0.77 40.06 25.64
C GLU A 263 1.07 38.58 25.92
N THR A 264 1.54 38.27 27.14
CA THR A 264 1.83 36.90 27.56
C THR A 264 0.56 36.05 27.62
N VAL A 265 -0.57 36.59 28.04
CA VAL A 265 -1.90 35.94 27.99
C VAL A 265 -2.27 35.58 26.55
N SER A 266 -2.07 36.52 25.60
CA SER A 266 -2.35 36.24 24.18
C SER A 266 -1.51 35.08 23.66
N LEU A 267 -0.20 35.13 23.86
CA LEU A 267 0.73 34.06 23.45
C LEU A 267 0.38 32.72 24.09
N ALA A 268 0.00 32.71 25.36
CA ALA A 268 -0.39 31.46 26.02
C ALA A 268 -1.71 30.89 25.46
N ARG A 269 -2.64 31.69 25.02
CA ARG A 269 -3.86 31.26 24.33
C ARG A 269 -3.52 30.64 22.97
N ASP A 270 -2.65 31.30 22.20
CA ASP A 270 -2.21 30.76 20.89
C ASP A 270 -1.57 29.39 21.06
N VAL A 271 -0.71 29.19 22.09
CA VAL A 271 -0.15 27.90 22.43
C VAL A 271 -1.24 26.87 22.78
N GLY A 272 -2.27 27.25 23.49
CA GLY A 272 -3.42 26.40 23.82
C GLY A 272 -4.17 25.95 22.56
N GLU A 273 -4.40 26.86 21.61
CA GLU A 273 -5.05 26.55 20.32
C GLU A 273 -4.20 25.54 19.49
N GLU A 274 -2.88 25.74 19.43
CA GLU A 274 -1.96 24.82 18.76
C GLU A 274 -1.95 23.43 19.40
N LEU A 275 -1.98 23.34 20.73
CA LEU A 275 -2.08 22.03 21.43
C LEU A 275 -3.38 21.31 21.08
N GLN A 276 -4.51 22.03 20.96
CA GLN A 276 -5.77 21.45 20.51
C GLN A 276 -5.72 20.98 19.05
N ALA A 277 -5.02 21.70 18.17
CA ALA A 277 -4.80 21.29 16.78
C ALA A 277 -3.95 20.00 16.73
N ILE A 278 -2.92 19.90 17.56
CA ILE A 278 -2.09 18.69 17.72
C ILE A 278 -2.96 17.52 18.18
N THR A 279 -3.80 17.68 19.19
CA THR A 279 -4.71 16.62 19.69
C THR A 279 -5.66 16.12 18.59
N ARG A 280 -6.22 17.02 17.78
CA ARG A 280 -7.06 16.63 16.63
C ARG A 280 -6.29 15.82 15.60
N THR A 281 -5.06 16.24 15.30
CA THR A 281 -4.18 15.50 14.37
C THR A 281 -3.84 14.11 14.90
N ILE A 282 -3.53 13.99 16.19
CA ILE A 282 -3.25 12.69 16.83
C ILE A 282 -4.47 11.77 16.76
N SER A 283 -5.68 12.28 17.01
CA SER A 283 -6.91 11.49 16.88
C SER A 283 -7.11 10.96 15.45
N THR A 284 -6.74 11.76 14.43
CA THR A 284 -6.76 11.32 13.03
C THR A 284 -5.73 10.22 12.77
N ILE A 285 -4.52 10.33 13.31
CA ILE A 285 -3.48 9.31 13.21
C ILE A 285 -3.92 7.99 13.86
N GLN A 286 -4.57 8.04 15.02
CA GLN A 286 -5.13 6.85 15.68
C GLN A 286 -6.18 6.16 14.81
N ALA A 287 -7.11 6.93 14.22
CA ALA A 287 -8.11 6.38 13.31
C ALA A 287 -7.48 5.73 12.07
N MET A 288 -6.45 6.36 11.48
CA MET A 288 -5.71 5.78 10.35
C MET A 288 -4.98 4.50 10.73
N ASN A 289 -4.33 4.44 11.89
CA ASN A 289 -3.63 3.23 12.36
C ASN A 289 -4.60 2.07 12.59
N LEU A 290 -5.80 2.33 13.10
CA LEU A 290 -6.84 1.31 13.22
C LEU A 290 -7.27 0.78 11.85
N GLN A 291 -7.43 1.65 10.85
CA GLN A 291 -7.75 1.24 9.48
C GLN A 291 -6.62 0.40 8.86
N ILE A 292 -5.35 0.79 9.08
CA ILE A 292 -4.18 0.01 8.61
C ILE A 292 -4.17 -1.37 9.26
N ALA A 293 -4.41 -1.49 10.56
CA ALA A 293 -4.47 -2.78 11.25
C ALA A 293 -5.58 -3.68 10.68
N THR A 294 -6.79 -3.14 10.48
CA THR A 294 -7.91 -3.87 9.87
C THR A 294 -7.60 -4.31 8.44
N ALA A 295 -7.04 -3.41 7.61
CA ALA A 295 -6.65 -3.74 6.25
C ALA A 295 -5.54 -4.82 6.21
N SER A 296 -4.62 -4.82 7.18
CA SER A 296 -3.59 -5.85 7.31
C SER A 296 -4.19 -7.21 7.68
N GLU A 297 -5.20 -7.27 8.56
CA GLU A 297 -5.91 -8.51 8.87
C GLU A 297 -6.62 -9.07 7.62
N GLU A 298 -7.30 -8.22 6.85
CA GLU A 298 -7.93 -8.61 5.59
C GLU A 298 -6.89 -9.11 4.57
N GLN A 299 -5.76 -8.41 4.42
CA GLN A 299 -4.68 -8.83 3.53
C GLN A 299 -4.06 -10.17 3.96
N SER A 300 -3.94 -10.44 5.27
CA SER A 300 -3.47 -11.73 5.78
C SER A 300 -4.41 -12.87 5.38
N SER A 301 -5.73 -12.66 5.50
CA SER A 301 -6.73 -13.63 5.05
C SER A 301 -6.67 -13.89 3.54
N VAL A 302 -6.52 -12.82 2.74
CA VAL A 302 -6.37 -12.94 1.29
C VAL A 302 -5.09 -13.69 0.93
N ALA A 303 -3.98 -13.43 1.62
CA ALA A 303 -2.73 -14.15 1.39
C ALA A 303 -2.85 -15.64 1.67
N GLU A 304 -3.58 -16.04 2.73
CA GLU A 304 -3.88 -17.44 3.02
C GLU A 304 -4.76 -18.09 1.95
N ASP A 305 -5.76 -17.38 1.42
CA ASP A 305 -6.62 -17.87 0.34
C ASP A 305 -5.85 -18.06 -0.97
N ILE A 306 -4.95 -17.12 -1.30
CA ILE A 306 -4.07 -17.25 -2.45
C ILE A 306 -3.13 -18.45 -2.25
N ASN A 307 -2.55 -18.63 -1.06
CA ASN A 307 -1.67 -19.77 -0.79
C ASN A 307 -2.41 -21.11 -0.96
N ARG A 308 -3.65 -21.22 -0.53
CA ARG A 308 -4.51 -22.41 -0.80
C ARG A 308 -4.75 -22.62 -2.29
N SER A 309 -4.96 -21.53 -3.04
CA SER A 309 -5.13 -21.58 -4.49
C SER A 309 -3.87 -22.04 -5.20
N VAL A 310 -2.70 -21.59 -4.76
CA VAL A 310 -1.38 -22.00 -5.25
C VAL A 310 -1.17 -23.51 -5.06
N LEU A 311 -1.51 -24.05 -3.89
CA LEU A 311 -1.46 -25.50 -3.63
C LEU A 311 -2.38 -26.26 -4.58
N SER A 312 -3.59 -25.78 -4.84
CA SER A 312 -4.53 -26.39 -5.80
C SER A 312 -3.99 -26.37 -7.23
N VAL A 313 -3.35 -25.27 -7.66
CA VAL A 313 -2.71 -25.17 -8.98
C VAL A 313 -1.56 -26.19 -9.11
N ARG A 314 -0.79 -26.38 -8.03
CA ARG A 314 0.27 -27.40 -8.00
C ARG A 314 -0.28 -28.81 -8.16
N ASP A 315 -1.35 -29.16 -7.45
CA ASP A 315 -2.02 -30.46 -7.59
C ASP A 315 -2.53 -30.69 -9.01
N VAL A 316 -3.12 -29.67 -9.65
CA VAL A 316 -3.57 -29.75 -11.05
C VAL A 316 -2.37 -29.93 -12.00
N ALA A 317 -1.25 -29.26 -11.74
CA ALA A 317 -0.02 -29.44 -12.53
C ALA A 317 0.53 -30.87 -12.40
N ASP A 318 0.50 -31.48 -11.20
CA ASP A 318 0.92 -32.85 -10.95
C ASP A 318 0.01 -33.84 -11.67
N GLN A 319 -1.32 -33.65 -11.62
CA GLN A 319 -2.27 -34.48 -12.38
C GLN A 319 -2.08 -34.33 -13.90
N SER A 320 -1.84 -33.10 -14.37
CA SER A 320 -1.58 -32.83 -15.79
C SER A 320 -0.28 -33.52 -16.28
N ALA A 321 0.76 -33.54 -15.44
CA ALA A 321 2.01 -34.25 -15.74
C ALA A 321 1.78 -35.76 -15.89
N ALA A 322 1.01 -36.35 -14.97
CA ALA A 322 0.66 -37.79 -15.06
C ALA A 322 -0.17 -38.08 -16.31
N ALA A 323 -1.13 -37.23 -16.66
CA ALA A 323 -1.94 -37.36 -17.87
C ALA A 323 -1.08 -37.23 -19.16
N ALA A 324 -0.13 -36.27 -19.17
CA ALA A 324 0.80 -36.11 -20.30
C ALA A 324 1.68 -37.37 -20.47
N GLN A 325 2.20 -37.94 -19.38
CA GLN A 325 2.97 -39.20 -19.44
C GLN A 325 2.15 -40.38 -19.96
N GLN A 326 0.88 -40.48 -19.52
CA GLN A 326 -0.02 -41.54 -20.02
C GLN A 326 -0.33 -41.34 -21.51
N THR A 327 -0.54 -40.09 -21.94
CA THR A 327 -0.75 -39.74 -23.36
C THR A 327 0.48 -40.09 -24.18
N ALA A 328 1.70 -39.79 -23.73
CA ALA A 328 2.94 -40.16 -24.39
C ALA A 328 3.05 -41.68 -24.56
N ALA A 329 2.77 -42.46 -23.51
CA ALA A 329 2.78 -43.91 -23.58
C ALA A 329 1.76 -44.48 -24.60
N SER A 330 0.54 -43.90 -24.61
CA SER A 330 -0.51 -44.28 -25.57
C SER A 330 -0.13 -43.91 -27.00
N THR A 331 0.52 -42.78 -27.21
CA THR A 331 1.00 -42.32 -28.52
C THR A 331 2.08 -43.28 -29.09
N VAL A 332 3.01 -43.75 -28.26
CA VAL A 332 4.00 -44.74 -28.65
C VAL A 332 3.32 -46.07 -29.07
N GLN A 333 2.27 -46.48 -28.33
CA GLN A 333 1.50 -47.67 -28.70
C GLN A 333 0.75 -47.49 -30.03
N LEU A 334 0.14 -46.32 -30.27
CA LEU A 334 -0.52 -45.99 -31.54
C LEU A 334 0.45 -46.02 -32.70
N ALA A 335 1.65 -45.46 -32.55
CA ALA A 335 2.70 -45.49 -33.57
C ALA A 335 3.14 -46.92 -33.88
N ARG A 336 3.30 -47.77 -32.86
CA ARG A 336 3.63 -49.19 -33.03
C ARG A 336 2.52 -49.94 -33.75
N LEU A 337 1.26 -49.81 -33.36
CA LEU A 337 0.10 -50.43 -34.00
C LEU A 337 -0.06 -49.98 -35.46
N GLY A 338 0.14 -48.68 -35.72
CA GLY A 338 0.16 -48.12 -37.08
C GLY A 338 1.24 -48.80 -37.95
N GLY A 339 2.46 -48.94 -37.41
CA GLY A 339 3.55 -49.62 -38.08
C GLY A 339 3.25 -51.11 -38.36
N GLU A 340 2.64 -51.81 -37.40
CA GLU A 340 2.24 -53.23 -37.57
C GLU A 340 1.17 -53.38 -38.65
N LEU A 341 0.13 -52.49 -38.65
CA LEU A 341 -0.90 -52.48 -39.68
C LEU A 341 -0.33 -52.17 -41.07
N GLN A 342 0.60 -51.23 -41.16
CA GLN A 342 1.28 -50.88 -42.39
C GLN A 342 2.12 -52.07 -42.92
N ALA A 343 2.83 -52.77 -42.04
CA ALA A 343 3.58 -53.96 -42.37
C ALA A 343 2.65 -55.08 -42.84
N LEU A 344 1.48 -55.27 -42.24
CA LEU A 344 0.46 -56.22 -42.68
C LEU A 344 -0.12 -55.85 -44.07
N ALA A 345 -0.44 -54.58 -44.30
CA ALA A 345 -0.92 -54.11 -45.60
C ALA A 345 0.14 -54.21 -46.69
N ALA A 346 1.41 -53.98 -46.37
CA ALA A 346 2.54 -54.17 -47.32
C ALA A 346 2.78 -55.59 -47.76
N ARG A 347 2.20 -56.62 -47.10
CA ARG A 347 2.22 -58.04 -47.55
C ARG A 347 1.36 -58.23 -48.79
N PHE A 348 0.38 -57.37 -49.02
CA PHE A 348 -0.45 -57.45 -50.20
C PHE A 348 0.16 -56.57 -51.33
N ARG A 349 0.26 -57.16 -52.49
CA ARG A 349 0.78 -56.49 -53.69
C ARG A 349 -0.38 -55.87 -54.44
N VAL A 350 -0.49 -54.58 -54.40
CA VAL A 350 -1.68 -53.79 -54.90
C VAL A 350 -1.35 -53.17 -56.26
#